data_614c545717a6cdfba6e381451998581f
#
_entry.id   614c545717a6cdfba6e381451998581f
#
_cell.length_a   1.000
_cell.length_b   1.000
_cell.length_c   1.000
_cell.angle_alpha   90.00
_cell.angle_beta   90.00
_cell.angle_gamma   90.00
#
_symmetry.space_group_name_H-M   'P 1'
#
loop_
_entity.id
_entity.type
_entity.pdbx_description
1 polymer ?
#
loop_
_entity_poly.entity_id
_entity_poly.type
_entity_poly.pdbx_seq_one_letter_code
_entity_poly.pdbx_strand_id
1 'polypeptide(L)'
;MVTTDDLNFTKQMHGGIGAMLKTKSKVTISIQAGEHIYSAPRENGLKADAYTLFEVALLDTKGAFVTDKFLNCYGDMVCGYVSRDVIDALIYQLDR
;
A
#
# COMPACT_ATOMS: atom_id res chain seq x y z
N MET A 1 10.88 -5.21 13.41
CA MET A 1 10.09 -4.15 12.74
C MET A 1 9.53 -4.68 11.43
N VAL A 2 8.26 -4.39 11.15
CA VAL A 2 7.62 -4.80 9.90
C VAL A 2 8.09 -3.89 8.76
N THR A 3 8.40 -4.50 7.62
CA THR A 3 8.72 -3.78 6.38
C THR A 3 7.88 -4.34 5.25
N THR A 4 7.99 -3.76 4.05
CA THR A 4 7.29 -4.27 2.87
C THR A 4 7.64 -5.73 2.57
N ASP A 5 8.84 -6.18 2.93
CA ASP A 5 9.26 -7.57 2.73
C ASP A 5 8.52 -8.56 3.64
N ASP A 6 7.95 -8.08 4.74
CA ASP A 6 7.22 -8.92 5.70
C ASP A 6 5.73 -9.00 5.38
N LEU A 7 5.23 -8.25 4.40
CA LEU A 7 3.81 -8.21 4.08
C LEU A 7 3.38 -9.46 3.33
N ASN A 8 2.19 -9.94 3.65
CA ASN A 8 1.59 -11.09 2.99
C ASN A 8 0.72 -10.63 1.82
N PHE A 9 1.32 -10.56 0.63
CA PHE A 9 0.60 -10.21 -0.57
C PHE A 9 -0.22 -11.39 -1.08
N THR A 10 -1.50 -11.16 -1.36
CA THR A 10 -2.42 -12.15 -1.90
C THR A 10 -3.02 -11.66 -3.21
N LYS A 11 -3.48 -12.60 -4.03
CA LYS A 11 -4.14 -12.28 -5.29
C LYS A 11 -5.46 -11.55 -5.03
N GLN A 12 -5.69 -10.48 -5.76
CA GLN A 12 -6.88 -9.64 -5.63
C GLN A 12 -7.84 -9.87 -6.79
N MET A 13 -9.09 -9.41 -6.62
CA MET A 13 -10.13 -9.55 -7.65
C MET A 13 -9.77 -8.83 -8.96
N HIS A 14 -8.96 -7.76 -8.87
CA HIS A 14 -8.51 -7.04 -10.07
C HIS A 14 -7.43 -7.79 -10.86
N GLY A 15 -6.98 -8.95 -10.38
CA GLY A 15 -5.97 -9.78 -11.04
C GLY A 15 -4.54 -9.53 -10.59
N GLY A 16 -4.28 -8.43 -9.90
CA GLY A 16 -2.98 -8.14 -9.29
C GLY A 16 -2.88 -8.68 -7.88
N ILE A 17 -2.02 -8.07 -7.08
CA ILE A 17 -1.78 -8.47 -5.68
C ILE A 17 -2.07 -7.32 -4.73
N GLY A 18 -2.31 -7.64 -3.47
CA GLY A 18 -2.50 -6.66 -2.42
C GLY A 18 -2.21 -7.22 -1.06
N ALA A 19 -1.86 -6.33 -0.15
CA ALA A 19 -1.68 -6.62 1.26
C ALA A 19 -2.29 -5.51 2.09
N MET A 20 -2.74 -5.84 3.29
CA MET A 20 -3.24 -4.86 4.25
C MET A 20 -2.51 -5.06 5.56
N LEU A 21 -2.05 -3.96 6.13
CA LEU A 21 -1.40 -3.96 7.44
C LEU A 21 -2.16 -3.05 8.38
N LYS A 22 -2.74 -3.65 9.42
CA LYS A 22 -3.37 -2.89 10.50
C LYS A 22 -2.29 -2.52 11.51
N THR A 23 -1.95 -1.24 11.57
CA THR A 23 -0.85 -0.75 12.40
C THR A 23 -1.28 -0.55 13.86
N LYS A 24 -0.29 -0.39 14.74
CA LYS A 24 -0.54 -0.12 16.18
C LYS A 24 -1.23 1.21 16.41
N SER A 25 -1.07 2.18 15.50
CA SER A 25 -1.78 3.46 15.55
C SER A 25 -3.24 3.35 15.11
N LYS A 26 -3.70 2.14 14.73
CA LYS A 26 -5.05 1.84 14.26
C LYS A 26 -5.37 2.40 12.87
N VAL A 27 -4.36 2.83 12.14
CA VAL A 27 -4.47 3.13 10.72
C VAL A 27 -4.12 1.85 9.94
N THR A 28 -4.96 1.48 8.99
CA THR A 28 -4.68 0.35 8.11
C THR A 28 -4.04 0.86 6.82
N ILE A 29 -2.92 0.25 6.43
CA ILE A 29 -2.25 0.55 5.18
C ILE A 29 -2.64 -0.52 4.16
N SER A 30 -3.26 -0.10 3.05
CA SER A 30 -3.58 -0.97 1.92
C SER A 30 -2.56 -0.73 0.82
N ILE A 31 -1.93 -1.79 0.34
CA ILE A 31 -0.83 -1.74 -0.62
C ILE A 31 -1.17 -2.69 -1.76
N GLN A 32 -1.28 -2.16 -2.99
CA GLN A 32 -1.69 -2.96 -4.14
C GLN A 32 -0.80 -2.71 -5.35
N ALA A 33 -0.73 -3.72 -6.23
CA ALA A 33 -0.03 -3.64 -7.50
C ALA A 33 -0.70 -4.53 -8.54
N GLY A 34 -0.61 -4.17 -9.82
CA GLY A 34 -1.19 -4.94 -10.90
C GLY A 34 -1.41 -4.13 -12.14
N GLU A 35 -1.96 -4.78 -13.17
CA GLU A 35 -2.21 -4.18 -14.48
C GLU A 35 -3.17 -2.99 -14.40
N HIS A 36 -4.20 -3.09 -13.55
CA HIS A 36 -5.23 -2.05 -13.40
C HIS A 36 -4.97 -1.13 -12.20
N ILE A 37 -3.76 -1.18 -11.66
CA ILE A 37 -3.37 -0.46 -10.43
C ILE A 37 -2.22 0.49 -10.78
N TYR A 38 -2.19 1.65 -10.13
CA TYR A 38 -1.11 2.63 -10.33
C TYR A 38 0.16 2.15 -9.62
N SER A 39 0.78 1.15 -10.23
CA SER A 39 2.00 0.49 -9.75
C SER A 39 3.05 0.44 -10.86
N ALA A 40 4.26 0.00 -10.53
CA ALA A 40 5.29 -0.27 -11.51
C ALA A 40 5.98 -1.60 -11.20
N PRO A 41 5.98 -2.53 -12.14
CA PRO A 41 5.27 -2.46 -13.43
C PRO A 41 3.75 -2.56 -13.26
N ARG A 42 3.00 -2.17 -14.29
CA ARG A 42 1.54 -2.34 -14.33
C ARG A 42 1.22 -3.65 -15.03
N GLU A 43 1.50 -4.73 -14.33
CA GLU A 43 1.32 -6.10 -14.82
C GLU A 43 0.72 -6.97 -13.73
N ASN A 44 -0.08 -7.96 -14.14
CA ASN A 44 -0.56 -9.00 -13.24
C ASN A 44 0.38 -10.22 -13.28
N GLY A 45 0.24 -11.11 -12.31
CA GLY A 45 0.94 -12.39 -12.31
C GLY A 45 2.39 -12.36 -11.85
N LEU A 46 2.87 -11.22 -11.37
CA LEU A 46 4.24 -11.10 -10.84
C LEU A 46 4.26 -11.34 -9.34
N LYS A 47 5.41 -11.74 -8.83
CA LYS A 47 5.64 -11.81 -7.39
C LYS A 47 5.77 -10.41 -6.80
N ALA A 48 5.51 -10.28 -5.49
CA ALA A 48 5.55 -8.98 -4.81
C ALA A 48 6.89 -8.27 -4.96
N ASP A 49 8.00 -9.00 -4.94
CA ASP A 49 9.33 -8.43 -5.05
C ASP A 49 9.68 -7.90 -6.44
N ALA A 50 8.89 -8.23 -7.47
CA ALA A 50 9.06 -7.69 -8.81
C ALA A 50 8.48 -6.28 -8.98
N TYR A 51 7.60 -5.85 -8.07
CA TYR A 51 7.04 -4.51 -8.12
C TYR A 51 7.93 -3.53 -7.36
N THR A 52 8.18 -2.37 -7.95
CA THR A 52 9.00 -1.31 -7.36
C THR A 52 8.18 -0.14 -6.83
N LEU A 53 6.99 0.06 -7.37
CA LEU A 53 6.05 1.11 -6.96
C LEU A 53 4.67 0.50 -6.76
N PHE A 54 3.93 1.00 -5.78
CA PHE A 54 2.63 0.45 -5.39
C PHE A 54 1.58 1.56 -5.30
N GLU A 55 0.31 1.17 -5.39
CA GLU A 55 -0.80 2.03 -5.04
C GLU A 55 -1.11 1.84 -3.56
N VAL A 56 -1.14 2.94 -2.81
CA VAL A 56 -1.29 2.91 -1.35
C VAL A 56 -2.54 3.70 -0.95
N ALA A 57 -3.31 3.14 -0.04
CA ALA A 57 -4.39 3.82 0.64
C ALA A 57 -4.25 3.61 2.15
N LEU A 58 -4.61 4.64 2.91
CA LEU A 58 -4.63 4.54 4.37
C LEU A 58 -6.07 4.77 4.83
N LEU A 59 -6.51 3.90 5.76
CA LEU A 59 -7.87 3.90 6.25
C LEU A 59 -7.88 3.97 7.78
N ASP A 60 -8.84 4.71 8.34
CA ASP A 60 -9.02 4.75 9.79
C ASP A 60 -9.84 3.53 10.27
N THR A 61 -10.16 3.49 11.57
CA THR A 61 -10.91 2.37 12.16
C THR A 61 -12.33 2.25 11.63
N LYS A 62 -12.86 3.30 11.03
CA LYS A 62 -14.21 3.32 10.45
C LYS A 62 -14.21 2.99 8.97
N GLY A 63 -13.03 2.71 8.39
CA GLY A 63 -12.88 2.46 6.97
C GLY A 63 -12.86 3.70 6.10
N ALA A 64 -12.76 4.90 6.69
CA ALA A 64 -12.65 6.14 5.94
C ALA A 64 -11.21 6.35 5.45
N PHE A 65 -11.06 6.87 4.24
CA PHE A 65 -9.74 7.15 3.68
C PHE A 65 -9.10 8.35 4.38
N VAL A 66 -7.87 8.14 4.87
CA VAL A 66 -7.05 9.17 5.52
C VAL A 66 -5.70 9.32 4.83
N THR A 67 -5.58 8.84 3.60
CA THR A 67 -4.33 8.78 2.84
C THR A 67 -3.66 10.14 2.75
N ASP A 68 -4.43 11.18 2.44
CA ASP A 68 -3.91 12.53 2.23
C ASP A 68 -3.36 13.18 3.52
N LYS A 69 -3.65 12.62 4.68
CA LYS A 69 -3.08 13.08 5.96
C LYS A 69 -1.63 12.64 6.15
N PHE A 70 -1.21 11.60 5.43
CA PHE A 70 0.11 10.98 5.58
C PHE A 70 0.98 11.06 4.34
N LEU A 71 0.34 11.08 3.16
CA LEU A 71 1.01 11.18 1.87
C LEU A 71 0.41 12.32 1.06
N ASN A 72 1.25 13.00 0.28
CA ASN A 72 0.75 14.04 -0.61
C ASN A 72 0.17 13.39 -1.87
N CYS A 73 -1.13 13.18 -1.87
CA CYS A 73 -1.87 12.54 -2.96
C CYS A 73 -2.84 13.51 -3.64
N TYR A 74 -2.61 14.81 -3.46
CA TYR A 74 -3.41 15.89 -4.07
C TYR A 74 -4.90 15.76 -3.74
N GLY A 75 -5.24 15.31 -2.52
CA GLY A 75 -6.60 15.14 -2.06
C GLY A 75 -7.27 13.83 -2.48
N ASP A 76 -6.58 12.97 -3.21
CA ASP A 76 -7.11 11.68 -3.63
C ASP A 76 -7.17 10.68 -2.46
N MET A 77 -8.09 9.73 -2.57
CA MET A 77 -8.27 8.66 -1.58
C MET A 77 -7.14 7.64 -1.63
N VAL A 78 -6.45 7.52 -2.77
CA VAL A 78 -5.33 6.60 -2.95
C VAL A 78 -4.16 7.36 -3.55
N CYS A 79 -2.95 6.85 -3.30
CA CYS A 79 -1.71 7.41 -3.81
C CYS A 79 -1.05 6.37 -4.71
N GLY A 80 -0.86 6.70 -5.99
CA GLY A 80 -0.21 5.81 -6.94
C GLY A 80 1.30 5.95 -6.91
N TYR A 81 1.98 4.93 -7.43
CA TYR A 81 3.43 4.92 -7.66
C TYR A 81 4.27 5.24 -6.41
N VAL A 82 3.87 4.66 -5.27
CA VAL A 82 4.57 4.85 -3.99
C VAL A 82 5.69 3.81 -3.87
N SER A 83 6.91 4.28 -3.56
CA SER A 83 8.07 3.41 -3.44
C SER A 83 8.04 2.57 -2.14
N ARG A 84 8.81 1.48 -2.13
CA ARG A 84 8.98 0.64 -0.94
C ARG A 84 9.55 1.45 0.23
N ASP A 85 10.48 2.34 -0.04
CA ASP A 85 11.10 3.17 1.01
C ASP A 85 10.08 4.08 1.69
N VAL A 86 9.16 4.66 0.93
CA VAL A 86 8.09 5.49 1.47
C VAL A 86 7.12 4.63 2.29
N ILE A 87 6.77 3.44 1.80
CA ILE A 87 5.89 2.51 2.53
C ILE A 87 6.55 2.08 3.83
N ASP A 88 7.83 1.72 3.80
CA ASP A 88 8.58 1.33 5.00
C ASP A 88 8.62 2.46 6.03
N ALA A 89 8.79 3.70 5.59
CA ALA A 89 8.76 4.87 6.47
C ALA A 89 7.38 5.06 7.12
N LEU A 90 6.30 4.84 6.35
CA LEU A 90 4.94 4.89 6.88
C LEU A 90 4.71 3.80 7.93
N ILE A 91 5.14 2.58 7.66
CA ILE A 91 5.05 1.47 8.62
C ILE A 91 5.80 1.81 9.89
N TYR A 92 7.02 2.31 9.76
CA TYR A 92 7.82 2.72 10.92
C TYR A 92 7.10 3.79 11.75
N GLN A 93 6.50 4.77 11.10
CA GLN A 93 5.78 5.86 11.77
C GLN A 93 4.52 5.36 12.47
N LEU A 94 3.76 4.45 11.86
CA LEU A 94 2.42 4.08 12.30
C LEU A 94 2.38 2.81 13.15
N ASP A 95 3.38 1.95 13.05
CA ASP A 95 3.39 0.64 13.70
C ASP A 95 4.45 0.51 14.81
N ARG A 96 4.93 1.60 15.34
CA ARG A 96 5.87 1.54 16.46
C ARG A 96 5.22 1.19 17.79
#